data_6ab1aab3ef6011df4969c9e7acdf7f11
#
_entry.id   6ab1aab3ef6011df4969c9e7acdf7f11
#
_cell.length_a   1.000
_cell.length_b   1.000
_cell.length_c   1.000
_cell.angle_alpha   90.00
_cell.angle_beta   90.00
_cell.angle_gamma   90.00
#
_symmetry.space_group_name_H-M   'P 1'
#
loop_
_entity.id
_entity.type
_entity.pdbx_description
1 polymer ?
#
loop_
_entity_poly.entity_id
_entity_poly.type
_entity_poly.pdbx_seq_one_letter_code
_entity_poly.pdbx_strand_id
1 'polypeptide(L)'
;MTRRHAVITLISLTASCIVSAQSDKPITIHQELEFNASPQQLYEALLDSKQFTEFSGRPAEINRQVGGAFSLFKGHIIGRNLELAPNERIVQAWRVVTWPEGTYSIVRFELKPQGAGTRLVFDHIGFPEGLHDHLAAGWEENYWSLLKKYFH
;
A
#
# COMPACT_ATOMS: atom_id res chain seq x y z
N MET A 1 32.04 43.21 63.39
CA MET A 1 31.87 41.87 62.84
C MET A 1 30.59 41.83 62.01
N THR A 2 30.72 41.97 60.71
CA THR A 2 29.56 42.04 59.77
C THR A 2 29.54 40.79 58.94
N ARG A 3 28.57 39.90 59.21
CA ARG A 3 28.36 38.68 58.39
C ARG A 3 27.53 39.07 57.20
N ARG A 4 28.13 38.96 56.03
CA ARG A 4 27.43 39.05 54.74
C ARG A 4 26.78 37.71 54.43
N HIS A 5 25.47 37.68 54.28
CA HIS A 5 24.73 36.55 53.80
C HIS A 5 24.68 36.61 52.25
N ALA A 6 25.26 35.62 51.59
CA ALA A 6 25.14 35.47 50.17
C ALA A 6 23.82 34.73 49.87
N VAL A 7 22.94 35.36 49.11
CA VAL A 7 21.72 34.75 48.61
C VAL A 7 22.06 34.07 47.27
N ILE A 8 22.02 32.76 47.27
CA ILE A 8 22.18 31.97 46.04
C ILE A 8 20.80 31.85 45.42
N THR A 9 20.59 32.53 44.31
CA THR A 9 19.37 32.42 43.50
C THR A 9 19.50 31.18 42.60
N LEU A 10 18.71 30.16 42.87
CA LEU A 10 18.63 28.96 42.05
C LEU A 10 17.75 29.28 40.85
N ILE A 11 18.36 29.36 39.65
CA ILE A 11 17.63 29.49 38.40
C ILE A 11 17.20 28.08 37.99
N SER A 12 15.92 27.77 38.14
CA SER A 12 15.32 26.51 37.63
C SER A 12 15.10 26.61 36.13
N LEU A 13 15.91 25.87 35.37
CA LEU A 13 15.77 25.77 33.95
C LEU A 13 14.72 24.68 33.65
N THR A 14 13.47 25.09 33.41
CA THR A 14 12.44 24.17 32.94
C THR A 14 12.66 23.88 31.43
N ALA A 15 13.20 22.69 31.12
CA ALA A 15 13.26 22.22 29.76
C ALA A 15 11.84 21.84 29.29
N SER A 16 11.24 22.69 28.47
CA SER A 16 10.00 22.33 27.75
C SER A 16 10.31 21.28 26.68
N CYS A 17 9.99 20.03 26.95
CA CYS A 17 9.94 19.00 25.92
C CYS A 17 8.82 19.35 24.95
N ILE A 18 9.16 19.83 23.77
CA ILE A 18 8.24 19.93 22.65
C ILE A 18 8.04 18.49 22.15
N VAL A 19 6.96 17.86 22.58
CA VAL A 19 6.49 16.61 21.96
C VAL A 19 5.96 16.99 20.58
N SER A 20 6.73 16.75 19.56
CA SER A 20 6.23 16.80 18.18
C SER A 20 5.11 15.77 18.07
N ALA A 21 3.88 16.24 17.89
CA ALA A 21 2.77 15.38 17.52
C ALA A 21 3.08 14.79 16.14
N GLN A 22 3.58 13.55 16.12
CA GLN A 22 3.64 12.76 14.90
C GLN A 22 2.21 12.56 14.41
N SER A 23 2.00 12.79 13.13
CA SER A 23 0.72 12.55 12.46
C SER A 23 0.46 11.04 12.49
N ASP A 24 -0.41 10.59 13.40
CA ASP A 24 -0.82 9.18 13.58
C ASP A 24 -1.75 8.70 12.45
N LYS A 25 -1.42 9.00 11.18
CA LYS A 25 -2.12 8.33 10.08
C LYS A 25 -1.65 6.88 10.02
N PRO A 26 -2.58 5.92 10.02
CA PRO A 26 -2.21 4.52 10.02
C PRO A 26 -1.40 4.17 8.75
N ILE A 27 -0.38 3.33 8.93
CA ILE A 27 0.38 2.71 7.83
C ILE A 27 -0.39 1.54 7.19
N THR A 28 -1.71 1.66 7.14
CA THR A 28 -2.64 0.66 6.63
C THR A 28 -3.70 1.35 5.79
N ILE A 29 -3.92 0.83 4.58
CA ILE A 29 -5.04 1.18 3.71
C ILE A 29 -5.96 -0.04 3.66
N HIS A 30 -7.25 0.16 3.93
CA HIS A 30 -8.30 -0.83 3.77
C HIS A 30 -9.36 -0.29 2.84
N GLN A 31 -9.68 -1.02 1.77
CA GLN A 31 -10.69 -0.64 0.78
C GLN A 31 -11.55 -1.83 0.40
N GLU A 32 -12.83 -1.60 0.22
CA GLU A 32 -13.78 -2.59 -0.28
C GLU A 32 -14.44 -2.05 -1.55
N LEU A 33 -14.44 -2.86 -2.59
CA LEU A 33 -14.90 -2.45 -3.92
C LEU A 33 -15.75 -3.55 -4.55
N GLU A 34 -16.70 -3.12 -5.37
CA GLU A 34 -17.55 -4.02 -6.14
C GLU A 34 -17.18 -3.93 -7.63
N PHE A 35 -17.12 -5.09 -8.29
CA PHE A 35 -16.81 -5.20 -9.70
C PHE A 35 -17.86 -6.05 -10.43
N ASN A 36 -18.19 -5.65 -11.66
CA ASN A 36 -19.02 -6.42 -12.60
C ASN A 36 -18.20 -7.49 -13.32
N ALA A 37 -17.35 -8.18 -12.58
CA ALA A 37 -16.48 -9.22 -13.09
C ALA A 37 -16.44 -10.38 -12.08
N SER A 38 -16.28 -11.61 -12.55
CA SER A 38 -16.14 -12.75 -11.67
C SER A 38 -14.81 -12.69 -10.90
N PRO A 39 -14.69 -13.39 -9.75
CA PRO A 39 -13.42 -13.55 -9.06
C PRO A 39 -12.30 -14.06 -9.97
N GLN A 40 -12.60 -14.98 -10.87
CA GLN A 40 -11.64 -15.49 -11.84
C GLN A 40 -11.16 -14.39 -12.79
N GLN A 41 -12.05 -13.58 -13.33
CA GLN A 41 -11.69 -12.49 -14.24
C GLN A 41 -10.78 -11.46 -13.57
N LEU A 42 -11.07 -11.09 -12.32
CA LEU A 42 -10.22 -10.17 -11.56
C LEU A 42 -8.87 -10.79 -11.20
N TYR A 43 -8.87 -12.05 -10.78
CA TYR A 43 -7.64 -12.78 -10.48
C TYR A 43 -6.70 -12.84 -11.69
N GLU A 44 -7.25 -13.15 -12.87
CA GLU A 44 -6.51 -13.18 -14.13
C GLU A 44 -5.97 -11.79 -14.49
N ALA A 45 -6.80 -10.74 -14.44
CA ALA A 45 -6.39 -9.38 -14.80
C ALA A 45 -5.24 -8.86 -13.92
N LEU A 46 -5.22 -9.23 -12.63
CA LEU A 46 -4.19 -8.81 -11.68
C LEU A 46 -2.87 -9.58 -11.83
N LEU A 47 -2.87 -10.76 -12.42
CA LEU A 47 -1.70 -11.65 -12.51
C LEU A 47 -1.20 -11.95 -13.93
N ASP A 48 -2.01 -11.69 -14.94
CA ASP A 48 -1.61 -11.87 -16.33
C ASP A 48 -0.97 -10.60 -16.88
N SER A 49 0.27 -10.70 -17.37
CA SER A 49 1.03 -9.56 -17.88
C SER A 49 0.32 -8.80 -18.99
N LYS A 50 -0.35 -9.52 -19.91
CA LYS A 50 -1.06 -8.91 -21.02
C LYS A 50 -2.31 -8.17 -20.55
N GLN A 51 -3.15 -8.80 -19.74
CA GLN A 51 -4.36 -8.19 -19.22
C GLN A 51 -4.05 -7.00 -18.32
N PHE A 52 -3.01 -7.11 -17.48
CA PHE A 52 -2.56 -5.98 -16.66
C PHE A 52 -2.13 -4.79 -17.52
N THR A 53 -1.37 -5.05 -18.58
CA THR A 53 -0.96 -4.03 -19.55
C THR A 53 -2.16 -3.42 -20.26
N GLU A 54 -3.15 -4.22 -20.64
CA GLU A 54 -4.37 -3.77 -21.30
C GLU A 54 -5.20 -2.84 -20.41
N PHE A 55 -5.51 -3.23 -19.16
CA PHE A 55 -6.33 -2.37 -18.32
C PHE A 55 -5.59 -1.14 -17.80
N SER A 56 -4.31 -1.27 -17.48
CA SER A 56 -3.51 -0.17 -16.93
C SER A 56 -2.99 0.81 -17.99
N GLY A 57 -2.91 0.37 -19.23
CA GLY A 57 -2.31 1.13 -20.32
C GLY A 57 -0.78 1.26 -20.22
N ARG A 58 -0.13 0.49 -19.35
CA ARG A 58 1.32 0.51 -19.12
C ARG A 58 1.90 -0.89 -19.06
N PRO A 59 3.14 -1.09 -19.58
CA PRO A 59 3.80 -2.39 -19.57
C PRO A 59 3.88 -3.03 -18.18
N ALA A 60 3.58 -4.31 -18.12
CA ALA A 60 3.74 -5.15 -16.94
C ALA A 60 4.41 -6.48 -17.30
N GLU A 61 5.26 -6.96 -16.41
CA GLU A 61 5.86 -8.30 -16.48
C GLU A 61 5.60 -9.00 -15.14
N ILE A 62 4.89 -10.11 -15.18
CA ILE A 62 4.46 -10.82 -13.97
C ILE A 62 4.84 -12.30 -14.12
N ASN A 63 5.72 -12.78 -13.24
CA ASN A 63 5.91 -14.21 -13.05
C ASN A 63 4.79 -14.72 -12.11
N ARG A 64 3.84 -15.45 -12.69
CA ARG A 64 2.63 -15.94 -12.07
C ARG A 64 2.84 -17.20 -11.24
N GLN A 65 3.84 -17.18 -10.37
CA GLN A 65 4.15 -18.25 -9.43
C GLN A 65 4.37 -17.68 -8.03
N VAL A 66 4.17 -18.51 -7.00
CA VAL A 66 4.58 -18.15 -5.64
C VAL A 66 6.08 -17.93 -5.63
N GLY A 67 6.53 -16.79 -5.07
CA GLY A 67 7.92 -16.33 -5.15
C GLY A 67 8.31 -15.64 -6.44
N GLY A 68 7.46 -15.67 -7.46
CA GLY A 68 7.69 -15.02 -8.77
C GLY A 68 7.76 -13.50 -8.66
N ALA A 69 8.71 -12.89 -9.35
CA ALA A 69 8.87 -11.44 -9.40
C ALA A 69 7.84 -10.79 -10.34
N PHE A 70 7.47 -9.56 -10.05
CA PHE A 70 6.70 -8.72 -10.97
C PHE A 70 7.28 -7.32 -11.08
N SER A 71 7.02 -6.71 -12.22
CA SER A 71 7.34 -5.32 -12.54
C SER A 71 6.11 -4.70 -13.21
N LEU A 72 5.54 -3.67 -12.63
CA LEU A 72 4.30 -3.03 -13.07
C LEU A 72 4.54 -1.58 -13.44
N PHE A 73 3.66 -1.03 -14.30
CA PHE A 73 3.71 0.38 -14.71
C PHE A 73 5.08 0.78 -15.24
N LYS A 74 5.62 0.00 -16.16
CA LYS A 74 6.95 0.21 -16.76
C LYS A 74 8.07 0.25 -15.71
N GLY A 75 8.01 -0.63 -14.71
CA GLY A 75 9.04 -0.76 -13.67
C GLY A 75 8.91 0.21 -12.49
N HIS A 76 7.84 1.00 -12.42
CA HIS A 76 7.62 1.90 -11.29
C HIS A 76 7.30 1.16 -10.00
N ILE A 77 6.59 0.05 -10.11
CA ILE A 77 6.27 -0.86 -9.00
C ILE A 77 6.94 -2.20 -9.25
N ILE A 78 7.59 -2.73 -8.23
CA ILE A 78 8.20 -4.06 -8.27
C ILE A 78 7.82 -4.87 -7.02
N GLY A 79 7.93 -6.18 -7.11
CA GLY A 79 7.64 -7.04 -5.97
C GLY A 79 7.73 -8.53 -6.30
N ARG A 80 7.12 -9.32 -5.39
CA ARG A 80 7.01 -10.78 -5.52
C ARG A 80 5.66 -11.26 -5.06
N ASN A 81 5.14 -12.28 -5.73
CA ASN A 81 3.95 -12.99 -5.27
C ASN A 81 4.30 -13.88 -4.08
N LEU A 82 3.65 -13.66 -2.93
CA LEU A 82 3.86 -14.42 -1.70
C LEU A 82 2.85 -15.56 -1.55
N GLU A 83 1.61 -15.31 -1.93
CA GLU A 83 0.53 -16.28 -1.90
C GLU A 83 -0.39 -16.09 -3.12
N LEU A 84 -0.71 -17.18 -3.77
CA LEU A 84 -1.63 -17.24 -4.90
C LEU A 84 -2.66 -18.35 -4.64
N ALA A 85 -3.82 -17.98 -4.07
CA ALA A 85 -4.97 -18.87 -3.96
C ALA A 85 -5.90 -18.60 -5.16
N PRO A 86 -5.98 -19.50 -6.17
CA PRO A 86 -6.68 -19.23 -7.42
C PRO A 86 -8.10 -18.72 -7.23
N ASN A 87 -8.42 -17.59 -7.83
CA ASN A 87 -9.72 -16.92 -7.80
C ASN A 87 -10.20 -16.47 -6.41
N GLU A 88 -9.37 -16.58 -5.37
CA GLU A 88 -9.73 -16.25 -3.98
C GLU A 88 -8.86 -15.16 -3.38
N ARG A 89 -7.52 -15.29 -3.53
CA ARG A 89 -6.60 -14.38 -2.82
C ARG A 89 -5.27 -14.24 -3.52
N ILE A 90 -4.76 -13.01 -3.52
CA ILE A 90 -3.40 -12.68 -3.95
C ILE A 90 -2.74 -11.91 -2.80
N VAL A 91 -1.55 -12.32 -2.38
CA VAL A 91 -0.72 -11.59 -1.42
C VAL A 91 0.63 -11.32 -2.06
N GLN A 92 1.09 -10.08 -1.97
CA GLN A 92 2.33 -9.64 -2.61
C GLN A 92 3.20 -8.83 -1.66
N ALA A 93 4.52 -9.06 -1.70
CA ALA A 93 5.49 -8.05 -1.28
C ALA A 93 5.60 -7.01 -2.39
N TRP A 94 5.39 -5.75 -2.06
CA TRP A 94 5.17 -4.69 -3.03
C TRP A 94 5.95 -3.43 -2.66
N ARG A 95 6.55 -2.75 -3.64
CA ARG A 95 7.23 -1.48 -3.39
C ARG A 95 7.22 -0.57 -4.60
N VAL A 96 7.24 0.73 -4.33
CA VAL A 96 7.62 1.74 -5.32
C VAL A 96 9.14 1.77 -5.40
N VAL A 97 9.71 1.79 -6.61
CA VAL A 97 11.18 1.74 -6.80
C VAL A 97 11.92 2.92 -6.18
N THR A 98 11.25 4.05 -5.97
CA THR A 98 11.82 5.24 -5.31
C THR A 98 11.87 5.16 -3.78
N TRP A 99 11.26 4.14 -3.17
CA TRP A 99 11.39 3.93 -1.73
C TRP A 99 12.83 3.52 -1.36
N PRO A 100 13.25 3.71 -0.09
CA PRO A 100 14.56 3.25 0.35
C PRO A 100 14.78 1.78 -0.01
N GLU A 101 16.01 1.43 -0.40
CA GLU A 101 16.36 0.06 -0.79
C GLU A 101 15.97 -0.94 0.30
N GLY A 102 15.40 -2.08 -0.11
CA GLY A 102 14.95 -3.13 0.81
C GLY A 102 13.63 -2.83 1.53
N THR A 103 13.02 -1.65 1.33
CA THR A 103 11.71 -1.32 1.91
C THR A 103 10.60 -1.93 1.07
N TYR A 104 9.83 -2.85 1.67
CA TYR A 104 8.65 -3.48 1.07
C TYR A 104 7.43 -3.31 1.98
N SER A 105 6.28 -3.23 1.36
CA SER A 105 4.98 -3.32 2.00
C SER A 105 4.31 -4.64 1.61
N ILE A 106 3.19 -4.96 2.23
CA ILE A 106 2.36 -6.11 1.88
C ILE A 106 1.03 -5.62 1.34
N VAL A 107 0.63 -6.12 0.19
CA VAL A 107 -0.71 -5.92 -0.36
C VAL A 107 -1.44 -7.25 -0.42
N ARG A 108 -2.74 -7.22 -0.11
CA ARG A 108 -3.63 -8.38 -0.14
C ARG A 108 -4.89 -8.04 -0.90
N PHE A 109 -5.22 -8.87 -1.86
CA PHE A 109 -6.49 -8.85 -2.60
C PHE A 109 -7.28 -10.08 -2.22
N GLU A 110 -8.44 -9.93 -1.61
CA GLU A 110 -9.42 -11.00 -1.41
C GLU A 110 -10.60 -10.82 -2.35
N LEU A 111 -10.90 -11.87 -3.10
CA LEU A 111 -11.94 -11.88 -4.13
C LEU A 111 -13.10 -12.72 -3.63
N LYS A 112 -14.21 -12.07 -3.28
CA LYS A 112 -15.41 -12.74 -2.76
C LYS A 112 -16.52 -12.68 -3.80
N PRO A 113 -17.08 -13.83 -4.21
CA PRO A 113 -18.25 -13.82 -5.10
C PRO A 113 -19.38 -13.00 -4.48
N GLN A 114 -19.99 -12.13 -5.28
CA GLN A 114 -21.14 -11.32 -4.86
C GLN A 114 -22.12 -11.20 -6.03
N GLY A 115 -23.21 -11.98 -6.01
CA GLY A 115 -24.10 -12.08 -7.16
C GLY A 115 -23.36 -12.60 -8.41
N ALA A 116 -23.49 -11.88 -9.52
CA ALA A 116 -22.76 -12.17 -10.76
C ALA A 116 -21.35 -11.52 -10.79
N GLY A 117 -21.02 -10.73 -9.78
CA GLY A 117 -19.77 -9.98 -9.70
C GLY A 117 -18.89 -10.41 -8.53
N THR A 118 -18.03 -9.49 -8.11
CA THR A 118 -17.06 -9.72 -7.04
C THR A 118 -17.02 -8.53 -6.09
N ARG A 119 -17.01 -8.82 -4.78
CA ARG A 119 -16.56 -7.89 -3.75
C ARG A 119 -15.07 -8.13 -3.53
N LEU A 120 -14.26 -7.16 -3.85
CA LEU A 120 -12.82 -7.16 -3.59
C LEU A 120 -12.58 -6.49 -2.26
N VAL A 121 -11.89 -7.19 -1.34
CA VAL A 121 -11.40 -6.64 -0.08
C VAL A 121 -9.90 -6.47 -0.21
N PHE A 122 -9.44 -5.24 -0.11
CA PHE A 122 -8.06 -4.86 -0.33
C PHE A 122 -7.44 -4.30 0.94
N ASP A 123 -6.25 -4.81 1.28
CA ASP A 123 -5.43 -4.30 2.37
C ASP A 123 -4.01 -4.02 1.89
N HIS A 124 -3.48 -2.86 2.26
CA HIS A 124 -2.09 -2.48 2.02
C HIS A 124 -1.48 -2.04 3.34
N ILE A 125 -0.47 -2.74 3.82
CA ILE A 125 0.14 -2.52 5.13
C ILE A 125 1.66 -2.36 5.03
N GLY A 126 2.24 -1.62 5.98
CA GLY A 126 3.70 -1.53 6.14
C GLY A 126 4.41 -0.68 5.10
N PHE A 127 3.73 0.20 4.39
CA PHE A 127 4.35 1.21 3.53
C PHE A 127 5.02 2.32 4.35
N PRO A 128 5.97 3.09 3.78
CA PRO A 128 6.62 4.19 4.50
C PRO A 128 5.62 5.21 5.05
N GLU A 129 5.91 5.70 6.24
CA GLU A 129 5.10 6.70 6.94
C GLU A 129 4.87 7.95 6.07
N GLY A 130 3.69 8.56 6.19
CA GLY A 130 3.30 9.76 5.45
C GLY A 130 2.80 9.53 4.04
N LEU A 131 2.82 8.29 3.52
CA LEU A 131 2.40 7.96 2.16
C LEU A 131 0.95 7.48 2.02
N HIS A 132 0.19 7.41 3.12
CA HIS A 132 -1.17 6.86 3.13
C HIS A 132 -2.07 7.48 2.04
N ASP A 133 -2.23 8.80 2.04
CA ASP A 133 -3.16 9.47 1.12
C ASP A 133 -2.70 9.38 -0.34
N HIS A 134 -1.40 9.48 -0.57
CA HIS A 134 -0.81 9.33 -1.90
C HIS A 134 -1.02 7.91 -2.46
N LEU A 135 -0.79 6.90 -1.65
CA LEU A 135 -0.98 5.50 -2.06
C LEU A 135 -2.46 5.16 -2.23
N ALA A 136 -3.33 5.63 -1.33
CA ALA A 136 -4.77 5.40 -1.45
C ALA A 136 -5.33 6.01 -2.75
N ALA A 137 -4.93 7.23 -3.10
CA ALA A 137 -5.27 7.86 -4.38
C ALA A 137 -4.69 7.08 -5.57
N GLY A 138 -3.43 6.62 -5.45
CA GLY A 138 -2.77 5.83 -6.49
C GLY A 138 -3.47 4.50 -6.78
N TRP A 139 -3.99 3.81 -5.78
CA TRP A 139 -4.80 2.61 -5.95
C TRP A 139 -6.10 2.91 -6.71
N GLU A 140 -6.80 3.99 -6.36
CA GLU A 140 -8.01 4.40 -7.08
C GLU A 140 -7.72 4.73 -8.55
N GLU A 141 -6.72 5.55 -8.81
CA GLU A 141 -6.42 6.07 -10.15
C GLU A 141 -5.80 5.02 -11.08
N ASN A 142 -4.92 4.16 -10.56
CA ASN A 142 -4.13 3.24 -11.38
C ASN A 142 -4.65 1.80 -11.40
N TYR A 143 -5.54 1.43 -10.48
CA TYR A 143 -6.13 0.09 -10.39
C TYR A 143 -7.66 0.12 -10.49
N TRP A 144 -8.34 0.69 -9.51
CA TRP A 144 -9.79 0.49 -9.38
C TRP A 144 -10.59 1.12 -10.48
N SER A 145 -10.36 2.38 -10.80
CA SER A 145 -11.03 3.07 -11.89
C SER A 145 -10.79 2.39 -13.24
N LEU A 146 -9.56 1.95 -13.48
CA LEU A 146 -9.16 1.30 -14.74
C LEU A 146 -9.73 -0.12 -14.85
N LEU A 147 -9.71 -0.91 -13.77
CA LEU A 147 -10.34 -2.23 -13.73
C LEU A 147 -11.86 -2.15 -13.92
N LYS A 148 -12.53 -1.20 -13.28
CA LYS A 148 -13.97 -0.98 -13.47
C LYS A 148 -14.30 -0.65 -14.92
N LYS A 149 -13.48 0.16 -15.57
CA LYS A 149 -13.63 0.49 -16.99
C LYS A 149 -13.35 -0.71 -17.90
N TYR A 150 -12.37 -1.53 -17.55
CA TYR A 150 -11.98 -2.73 -18.32
C TYR A 150 -13.06 -3.80 -18.34
N PHE A 151 -13.80 -3.94 -17.23
CA PHE A 151 -14.88 -4.91 -17.07
C PHE A 151 -16.29 -4.32 -17.26
N HIS A 152 -16.39 -3.26 -18.00
CA HIS A 152 -17.68 -2.58 -18.25
C HIS A 152 -18.44 -3.21 -19.41
#